data_5f8d60cc5ad01c9788fa5e0dd9fed1bf
#
_entry.id   5f8d60cc5ad01c9788fa5e0dd9fed1bf
#
_cell.length_a   1.000
_cell.length_b   1.000
_cell.length_c   1.000
_cell.angle_alpha   90.00
_cell.angle_beta   90.00
_cell.angle_gamma   90.00
#
_symmetry.space_group_name_H-M   'P 1'
#
loop_
_entity.id
_entity.type
_entity.pdbx_description
1 polymer ?
#
loop_
_entity_poly.entity_id
_entity_poly.type
_entity_poly.pdbx_seq_one_letter_code
_entity_poly.pdbx_strand_id
1 'polypeptide(L)'
;MYDHDQQLIDIHTFAGIAKNIFEYSNESIIITDAQNRILFVNPAFEIVTGYSAEEVIGKNPRILQSGMHDKQFYKKMWNDIKQHGVWKGEIWNKRKDGELYLEWLTISVVKDQKGNVTNYVAIFSDITEHKRNVEQLTRLALYDTLTNVPNRYLLEKRLESIIRMSKKHNQSFALLFLDLDRFKNINDTLGHRVGDMLLKETAQRLKRMLRKQDTIARFGGDEFVIILPNLKHIREAVYMAEKIVESLKRPFCFNHQEIYISTSIGISVYPYDGADKETLIRMADRAMYQAKKNGRNQYALYHDGMQHHNGKQLFQLETALRKALERGEFELYYQPQLDVKTKQIRAVEALIRWNHPEKGFISPGMFIPLAEESGLITPISDWIMMQACEHLKQLQLRFPYIKMSINISPIYFQQIDFIEKLQKTIESVNVNPRSIELELTESAVMPHAEKSVERLTMLKTMGISIAIDDFGTGFSSLSYLHRFPIDILKIDRSFIKQLSRYREESAIVNAIIMMAHSLQIRVVAEGVETKKQYQILEKQSCDFVQGYYVSKPLSISELYEFLDMWNHLYD
;
A
#
# COMPACT_ATOMS: atom_id res chain seq x y z
N MET A 1 80.40 12.73 3.93
CA MET A 1 80.95 11.37 4.07
C MET A 1 79.78 10.53 4.52
N TYR A 2 78.92 10.06 3.56
CA TYR A 2 77.90 9.09 3.82
C TYR A 2 78.32 7.80 3.18
N ASP A 3 78.61 6.84 4.04
CA ASP A 3 79.08 5.50 3.73
C ASP A 3 77.89 4.73 3.05
N HIS A 4 78.12 4.39 1.75
CA HIS A 4 77.18 3.58 0.97
C HIS A 4 77.60 2.11 1.11
N ASP A 5 77.29 1.50 2.24
CA ASP A 5 77.21 0.04 2.35
C ASP A 5 75.96 -0.45 1.65
N GLN A 6 75.98 -0.52 0.33
CA GLN A 6 75.04 -1.38 -0.42
C GLN A 6 75.50 -2.83 -0.12
N GLN A 7 74.77 -3.47 0.80
CA GLN A 7 74.75 -4.92 0.94
C GLN A 7 74.34 -5.52 -0.40
N LEU A 8 75.29 -5.97 -1.19
CA LEU A 8 75.04 -6.86 -2.34
C LEU A 8 74.46 -8.15 -1.79
N ILE A 9 73.11 -8.31 -1.91
CA ILE A 9 72.42 -9.57 -1.60
C ILE A 9 73.10 -10.62 -2.49
N ASP A 10 73.73 -11.61 -1.88
CA ASP A 10 74.32 -12.73 -2.61
C ASP A 10 73.24 -13.42 -3.46
N ILE A 11 73.60 -13.79 -4.69
CA ILE A 11 72.74 -14.46 -5.65
C ILE A 11 72.05 -15.70 -5.02
N HIS A 12 72.77 -16.43 -4.16
CA HIS A 12 72.16 -17.57 -3.42
C HIS A 12 71.11 -17.16 -2.43
N THR A 13 71.28 -16.07 -1.70
CA THR A 13 70.29 -15.51 -0.79
C THR A 13 69.08 -15.01 -1.55
N PHE A 14 69.26 -14.31 -2.67
CA PHE A 14 68.16 -13.87 -3.53
C PHE A 14 67.37 -15.05 -4.12
N ALA A 15 68.07 -16.08 -4.61
CA ALA A 15 67.43 -17.28 -5.12
C ALA A 15 66.61 -18.02 -4.04
N GLY A 16 67.13 -18.06 -2.80
CA GLY A 16 66.38 -18.63 -1.66
C GLY A 16 65.10 -17.84 -1.32
N ILE A 17 65.20 -16.51 -1.32
CA ILE A 17 64.03 -15.64 -1.10
C ILE A 17 63.01 -15.81 -2.23
N ALA A 18 63.44 -15.80 -3.48
CA ALA A 18 62.60 -15.98 -4.65
C ALA A 18 61.86 -17.34 -4.63
N LYS A 19 62.58 -18.42 -4.24
CA LYS A 19 61.99 -19.75 -4.07
C LYS A 19 60.88 -19.74 -2.99
N ASN A 20 61.16 -19.13 -1.82
CA ASN A 20 60.17 -19.05 -0.76
C ASN A 20 58.94 -18.25 -1.19
N ILE A 21 59.13 -17.10 -1.86
CA ILE A 21 57.98 -16.32 -2.39
C ILE A 21 57.16 -17.16 -3.37
N PHE A 22 57.81 -17.92 -4.26
CA PHE A 22 57.15 -18.76 -5.23
C PHE A 22 56.36 -19.91 -4.54
N GLU A 23 56.98 -20.61 -3.59
CA GLU A 23 56.38 -21.76 -2.91
C GLU A 23 55.25 -21.38 -1.93
N TYR A 24 55.38 -20.25 -1.21
CA TYR A 24 54.45 -19.84 -0.15
C TYR A 24 53.47 -18.72 -0.56
N SER A 25 53.50 -18.28 -1.83
CA SER A 25 52.55 -17.31 -2.34
C SER A 25 51.13 -17.91 -2.31
N ASN A 26 50.16 -17.12 -1.83
CA ASN A 26 48.75 -17.45 -1.96
C ASN A 26 48.22 -17.20 -3.38
N GLU A 27 48.95 -16.47 -4.22
CA GLU A 27 48.62 -16.25 -5.62
C GLU A 27 49.18 -17.38 -6.47
N SER A 28 48.42 -17.81 -7.45
CA SER A 28 48.86 -18.81 -8.43
C SER A 28 49.91 -18.20 -9.34
N ILE A 29 51.07 -18.86 -9.50
CA ILE A 29 52.19 -18.41 -10.33
C ILE A 29 52.49 -19.45 -11.40
N ILE A 30 52.56 -19.01 -12.66
CA ILE A 30 52.97 -19.80 -13.80
C ILE A 30 54.19 -19.11 -14.44
N ILE A 31 55.23 -19.87 -14.69
CA ILE A 31 56.39 -19.41 -15.48
C ILE A 31 56.47 -20.24 -16.75
N THR A 32 56.52 -19.59 -17.91
CA THR A 32 56.62 -20.25 -19.21
C THR A 32 57.92 -19.88 -19.94
N ASP A 33 58.30 -20.66 -20.94
CA ASP A 33 59.33 -20.29 -21.91
C ASP A 33 58.83 -19.24 -22.93
N ALA A 34 59.68 -18.80 -23.83
CA ALA A 34 59.36 -17.86 -24.90
C ALA A 34 58.34 -18.39 -25.91
N GLN A 35 58.09 -19.69 -25.96
CA GLN A 35 57.07 -20.36 -26.78
C GLN A 35 55.75 -20.58 -25.99
N ASN A 36 55.66 -20.01 -24.80
CA ASN A 36 54.51 -20.10 -23.91
C ASN A 36 54.23 -21.57 -23.49
N ARG A 37 55.28 -22.37 -23.20
CA ARG A 37 55.18 -23.68 -22.58
C ARG A 37 55.52 -23.56 -21.11
N ILE A 38 54.72 -24.11 -20.23
CA ILE A 38 54.85 -24.06 -18.78
C ILE A 38 56.14 -24.72 -18.35
N LEU A 39 56.97 -24.00 -17.63
CA LEU A 39 58.20 -24.49 -17.01
C LEU A 39 58.01 -24.77 -15.53
N PHE A 40 57.33 -23.88 -14.83
CA PHE A 40 57.10 -23.99 -13.40
C PHE A 40 55.69 -23.51 -13.06
N VAL A 41 55.08 -24.13 -12.06
CA VAL A 41 53.86 -23.69 -11.36
C VAL A 41 54.09 -23.83 -9.86
N ASN A 42 53.48 -22.95 -9.06
CA ASN A 42 53.57 -23.02 -7.60
C ASN A 42 52.42 -23.86 -6.98
N PRO A 43 52.49 -24.19 -5.68
CA PRO A 43 51.44 -24.96 -5.02
C PRO A 43 50.06 -24.31 -5.08
N ALA A 44 49.95 -22.96 -5.04
CA ALA A 44 48.68 -22.25 -5.17
C ALA A 44 48.04 -22.48 -6.54
N PHE A 45 48.81 -22.62 -7.62
CA PHE A 45 48.27 -22.98 -8.93
C PHE A 45 47.56 -24.35 -8.90
N GLU A 46 48.17 -25.35 -8.24
CA GLU A 46 47.57 -26.69 -8.15
C GLU A 46 46.24 -26.67 -7.38
N ILE A 47 46.23 -25.92 -6.27
CA ILE A 47 45.01 -25.76 -5.44
C ILE A 47 43.91 -25.07 -6.23
N VAL A 48 44.22 -23.98 -6.93
CA VAL A 48 43.23 -23.19 -7.66
C VAL A 48 42.74 -23.91 -8.91
N THR A 49 43.62 -24.52 -9.70
CA THR A 49 43.26 -25.09 -11.01
C THR A 49 42.87 -26.55 -10.96
N GLY A 50 43.28 -27.28 -9.92
CA GLY A 50 43.10 -28.73 -9.79
C GLY A 50 44.07 -29.55 -10.67
N TYR A 51 44.98 -28.92 -11.43
CA TYR A 51 46.03 -29.60 -12.20
C TYR A 51 47.29 -29.70 -11.37
N SER A 52 47.93 -30.84 -11.35
CA SER A 52 49.28 -30.96 -10.75
C SER A 52 50.35 -30.38 -11.66
N ALA A 53 51.52 -30.01 -11.08
CA ALA A 53 52.69 -29.54 -11.82
C ALA A 53 53.12 -30.53 -12.91
N GLU A 54 53.16 -31.83 -12.59
CA GLU A 54 53.53 -32.88 -13.53
C GLU A 54 52.62 -32.96 -14.75
N GLU A 55 51.35 -32.66 -14.57
CA GLU A 55 50.33 -32.67 -15.65
C GLU A 55 50.47 -31.49 -16.62
N VAL A 56 51.01 -30.35 -16.17
CA VAL A 56 50.98 -29.09 -16.96
C VAL A 56 52.34 -28.67 -17.49
N ILE A 57 53.46 -29.12 -16.91
CA ILE A 57 54.80 -28.80 -17.39
C ILE A 57 54.94 -29.20 -18.87
N GLY A 58 55.52 -28.31 -19.68
CA GLY A 58 55.65 -28.45 -21.13
C GLY A 58 54.40 -28.14 -21.94
N LYS A 59 53.20 -28.04 -21.32
CA LYS A 59 51.93 -27.67 -22.00
C LYS A 59 51.80 -26.15 -22.11
N ASN A 60 50.91 -25.73 -23.01
CA ASN A 60 50.56 -24.32 -23.14
C ASN A 60 49.46 -23.96 -22.11
N PRO A 61 49.53 -22.81 -21.41
CA PRO A 61 48.52 -22.37 -20.43
C PRO A 61 47.09 -22.30 -20.98
N ARG A 62 46.87 -22.31 -22.28
CA ARG A 62 45.53 -22.38 -22.90
C ARG A 62 44.69 -23.61 -22.48
N ILE A 63 45.27 -24.58 -21.80
CA ILE A 63 44.54 -25.70 -21.20
C ILE A 63 43.49 -25.21 -20.19
N LEU A 64 43.70 -24.05 -19.61
CA LEU A 64 42.80 -23.41 -18.67
C LEU A 64 41.66 -22.63 -19.35
N GLN A 65 41.69 -22.47 -20.69
CA GLN A 65 40.70 -21.65 -21.39
C GLN A 65 39.28 -22.19 -21.21
N SER A 66 38.36 -21.33 -20.75
CA SER A 66 36.95 -21.65 -20.55
C SER A 66 36.12 -21.70 -21.82
N GLY A 67 36.57 -21.03 -22.89
CA GLY A 67 35.78 -20.80 -24.11
C GLY A 67 34.84 -19.59 -24.02
N MET A 68 34.79 -18.89 -22.90
CA MET A 68 33.92 -17.70 -22.69
C MET A 68 34.42 -16.45 -23.42
N HIS A 69 35.72 -16.37 -23.74
CA HIS A 69 36.35 -15.27 -24.45
C HIS A 69 36.57 -15.62 -25.93
N ASP A 70 36.32 -14.65 -26.81
CA ASP A 70 36.51 -14.81 -28.25
C ASP A 70 38.00 -14.68 -28.67
N LYS A 71 38.30 -14.97 -29.93
CA LYS A 71 39.65 -14.83 -30.50
C LYS A 71 40.17 -13.38 -30.49
N GLN A 72 39.26 -12.38 -30.54
CA GLN A 72 39.66 -10.97 -30.53
C GLN A 72 40.20 -10.56 -29.17
N PHE A 73 39.57 -11.04 -28.07
CA PHE A 73 40.05 -10.82 -26.70
C PHE A 73 41.51 -11.28 -26.53
N TYR A 74 41.79 -12.54 -26.89
CA TYR A 74 43.15 -13.06 -26.76
C TYR A 74 44.16 -12.35 -27.67
N LYS A 75 43.75 -11.97 -28.88
CA LYS A 75 44.60 -11.20 -29.79
C LYS A 75 44.97 -9.83 -29.21
N LYS A 76 44.02 -9.13 -28.60
CA LYS A 76 44.24 -7.85 -27.93
C LYS A 76 45.18 -8.04 -26.73
N MET A 77 44.93 -9.02 -25.86
CA MET A 77 45.76 -9.36 -24.72
C MET A 77 47.22 -9.58 -25.14
N TRP A 78 47.50 -10.40 -26.16
CA TRP A 78 48.84 -10.67 -26.64
C TRP A 78 49.50 -9.45 -27.32
N ASN A 79 48.75 -8.59 -27.98
CA ASN A 79 49.27 -7.34 -28.51
C ASN A 79 49.70 -6.39 -27.40
N ASP A 80 48.89 -6.26 -26.34
CA ASP A 80 49.21 -5.43 -25.18
C ASP A 80 50.50 -5.94 -24.48
N ILE A 81 50.65 -7.28 -24.31
CA ILE A 81 51.86 -7.89 -23.76
C ILE A 81 53.08 -7.56 -24.61
N LYS A 82 52.98 -7.65 -25.95
CA LYS A 82 54.08 -7.36 -26.87
C LYS A 82 54.48 -5.87 -26.86
N GLN A 83 53.53 -4.97 -26.77
CA GLN A 83 53.76 -3.53 -26.81
C GLN A 83 54.26 -2.97 -25.48
N HIS A 84 53.64 -3.41 -24.36
CA HIS A 84 53.85 -2.80 -23.05
C HIS A 84 54.66 -3.70 -22.09
N GLY A 85 54.93 -4.95 -22.48
CA GLY A 85 55.63 -5.93 -21.62
C GLY A 85 54.79 -6.50 -20.48
N VAL A 86 53.54 -6.06 -20.32
CA VAL A 86 52.61 -6.50 -19.26
C VAL A 86 51.17 -6.40 -19.72
N TRP A 87 50.34 -7.32 -19.25
CA TRP A 87 48.91 -7.26 -19.35
C TRP A 87 48.28 -7.57 -18.00
N LYS A 88 47.16 -6.91 -17.68
CA LYS A 88 46.35 -7.14 -16.46
C LYS A 88 44.89 -7.12 -16.81
N GLY A 89 44.12 -8.04 -16.23
CA GLY A 89 42.68 -8.07 -16.46
C GLY A 89 41.98 -9.27 -15.86
N GLU A 90 40.63 -9.23 -15.96
CA GLU A 90 39.76 -10.35 -15.58
C GLU A 90 39.67 -11.33 -16.75
N ILE A 91 39.79 -12.63 -16.48
CA ILE A 91 39.61 -13.68 -17.47
C ILE A 91 38.87 -14.89 -16.88
N TRP A 92 37.90 -15.41 -17.63
CA TRP A 92 37.24 -16.65 -17.30
C TRP A 92 38.04 -17.85 -17.75
N ASN A 93 38.43 -18.66 -16.80
CA ASN A 93 39.11 -19.93 -17.03
C ASN A 93 38.29 -21.12 -16.50
N LYS A 94 38.81 -22.33 -16.72
CA LYS A 94 38.20 -23.59 -16.37
C LYS A 94 39.19 -24.48 -15.62
N ARG A 95 38.79 -24.99 -14.47
CA ARG A 95 39.55 -25.97 -13.67
C ARG A 95 39.54 -27.34 -14.34
N LYS A 96 40.37 -28.25 -13.85
CA LYS A 96 40.47 -29.65 -14.33
C LYS A 96 39.12 -30.39 -14.29
N ASP A 97 38.31 -30.18 -13.28
CA ASP A 97 36.98 -30.79 -13.12
C ASP A 97 35.87 -30.16 -14.00
N GLY A 98 36.20 -29.09 -14.71
CA GLY A 98 35.28 -28.39 -15.61
C GLY A 98 34.58 -27.18 -14.98
N GLU A 99 34.80 -26.87 -13.69
CA GLU A 99 34.26 -25.68 -13.06
C GLU A 99 34.82 -24.40 -13.69
N LEU A 100 33.94 -23.41 -13.97
CA LEU A 100 34.34 -22.11 -14.46
C LEU A 100 34.69 -21.21 -13.29
N TYR A 101 35.84 -20.54 -13.37
CA TYR A 101 36.25 -19.56 -12.38
C TYR A 101 36.75 -18.28 -13.05
N LEU A 102 36.57 -17.15 -12.36
CA LEU A 102 37.05 -15.84 -12.78
C LEU A 102 38.35 -15.53 -12.06
N GLU A 103 39.38 -15.24 -12.81
CA GLU A 103 40.66 -14.83 -12.20
C GLU A 103 41.02 -13.39 -12.56
N TRP A 104 41.71 -12.72 -11.64
CA TRP A 104 42.46 -11.51 -11.93
C TRP A 104 43.86 -11.92 -12.30
N LEU A 105 44.21 -11.76 -13.57
CA LEU A 105 45.45 -12.24 -14.14
C LEU A 105 46.39 -11.08 -14.49
N THR A 106 47.67 -11.19 -14.09
CA THR A 106 48.78 -10.34 -14.55
C THR A 106 49.81 -11.20 -15.29
N ILE A 107 50.09 -10.87 -16.55
CA ILE A 107 51.15 -11.53 -17.33
C ILE A 107 52.26 -10.50 -17.59
N SER A 108 53.50 -10.83 -17.23
CA SER A 108 54.68 -10.00 -17.46
C SER A 108 55.73 -10.73 -18.29
N VAL A 109 56.50 -9.97 -19.05
CA VAL A 109 57.53 -10.47 -19.94
C VAL A 109 58.89 -10.35 -19.25
N VAL A 110 59.69 -11.43 -19.26
CA VAL A 110 61.12 -11.42 -18.89
C VAL A 110 61.92 -11.40 -20.15
N LYS A 111 62.97 -10.50 -20.22
CA LYS A 111 63.85 -10.32 -21.39
C LYS A 111 65.31 -10.50 -21.00
N ASP A 112 66.10 -10.99 -21.96
CA ASP A 112 67.53 -11.05 -21.82
C ASP A 112 68.17 -9.65 -21.98
N GLN A 113 69.54 -9.59 -21.82
CA GLN A 113 70.31 -8.35 -22.00
C GLN A 113 70.25 -7.78 -23.43
N LYS A 114 69.83 -8.58 -24.41
CA LYS A 114 69.66 -8.18 -25.80
C LYS A 114 68.20 -7.75 -26.14
N GLY A 115 67.29 -7.79 -25.15
CA GLY A 115 65.92 -7.42 -25.33
C GLY A 115 65.02 -8.54 -25.86
N ASN A 116 65.51 -9.75 -26.05
CA ASN A 116 64.70 -10.88 -26.50
C ASN A 116 63.89 -11.44 -25.33
N VAL A 117 62.64 -11.84 -25.60
CA VAL A 117 61.81 -12.49 -24.61
C VAL A 117 62.32 -13.86 -24.26
N THR A 118 62.61 -14.10 -23.00
CA THR A 118 63.03 -15.41 -22.50
C THR A 118 61.89 -16.16 -21.82
N ASN A 119 61.06 -15.47 -21.04
CA ASN A 119 59.99 -16.09 -20.26
C ASN A 119 58.80 -15.16 -20.18
N TYR A 120 57.62 -15.76 -19.89
CA TYR A 120 56.46 -15.05 -19.36
C TYR A 120 56.20 -15.51 -17.93
N VAL A 121 55.83 -14.56 -17.07
CA VAL A 121 55.40 -14.84 -15.69
C VAL A 121 53.96 -14.40 -15.58
N ALA A 122 53.07 -15.35 -15.28
CA ALA A 122 51.68 -15.11 -15.02
C ALA A 122 51.40 -15.29 -13.53
N ILE A 123 50.76 -14.29 -12.91
CA ILE A 123 50.34 -14.32 -11.51
C ILE A 123 48.85 -14.08 -11.52
N PHE A 124 48.08 -14.92 -10.85
CA PHE A 124 46.64 -14.79 -10.80
C PHE A 124 46.01 -15.22 -9.47
N SER A 125 44.89 -14.63 -9.15
CA SER A 125 44.03 -14.95 -8.00
C SER A 125 42.63 -15.29 -8.48
N ASP A 126 42.04 -16.33 -7.93
CA ASP A 126 40.62 -16.62 -8.13
C ASP A 126 39.77 -15.58 -7.39
N ILE A 127 39.03 -14.80 -8.16
CA ILE A 127 38.12 -13.75 -7.64
C ILE A 127 36.65 -14.10 -7.76
N THR A 128 36.33 -15.37 -8.07
CA THR A 128 34.96 -15.83 -8.33
C THR A 128 34.05 -15.58 -7.11
N GLU A 129 34.48 -16.02 -5.95
CA GLU A 129 33.73 -15.83 -4.70
C GLU A 129 33.63 -14.36 -4.32
N HIS A 130 34.73 -13.63 -4.43
CA HIS A 130 34.73 -12.18 -4.17
C HIS A 130 33.71 -11.45 -5.07
N LYS A 131 33.69 -11.74 -6.35
CA LYS A 131 32.75 -11.15 -7.32
C LYS A 131 31.32 -11.50 -6.99
N ARG A 132 31.03 -12.78 -6.70
CA ARG A 132 29.70 -13.24 -6.27
C ARG A 132 29.23 -12.53 -4.99
N ASN A 133 30.13 -12.39 -4.02
CA ASN A 133 29.81 -11.70 -2.76
C ASN A 133 29.51 -10.21 -2.98
N VAL A 134 30.32 -9.52 -3.82
CA VAL A 134 30.07 -8.12 -4.18
C VAL A 134 28.73 -7.96 -4.91
N GLU A 135 28.41 -8.83 -5.86
CA GLU A 135 27.14 -8.82 -6.57
C GLU A 135 25.97 -9.09 -5.61
N GLN A 136 26.11 -10.05 -4.70
CA GLN A 136 25.11 -10.35 -3.69
C GLN A 136 24.90 -9.19 -2.71
N LEU A 137 25.98 -8.58 -2.20
CA LEU A 137 25.92 -7.40 -1.35
C LEU A 137 25.25 -6.22 -2.08
N THR A 138 25.61 -5.99 -3.34
CA THR A 138 25.01 -4.97 -4.17
C THR A 138 23.50 -5.21 -4.34
N ARG A 139 23.10 -6.47 -4.56
CA ARG A 139 21.71 -6.84 -4.68
C ARG A 139 20.95 -6.63 -3.37
N LEU A 140 21.53 -7.02 -2.23
CA LEU A 140 20.92 -6.79 -0.90
C LEU A 140 20.81 -5.29 -0.57
N ALA A 141 21.77 -4.49 -0.98
CA ALA A 141 21.74 -3.04 -0.74
C ALA A 141 20.71 -2.29 -1.61
N LEU A 142 20.40 -2.79 -2.81
CA LEU A 142 19.60 -2.06 -3.81
C LEU A 142 18.20 -2.65 -4.07
N TYR A 143 17.97 -3.91 -3.73
CA TYR A 143 16.72 -4.60 -4.02
C TYR A 143 16.06 -5.14 -2.75
N ASP A 144 14.72 -5.20 -2.75
CA ASP A 144 13.95 -5.85 -1.70
C ASP A 144 14.14 -7.37 -1.77
N THR A 145 14.52 -7.98 -0.66
CA THR A 145 14.89 -9.40 -0.59
C THR A 145 13.70 -10.34 -0.83
N LEU A 146 12.48 -9.89 -0.52
CA LEU A 146 11.28 -10.68 -0.69
C LEU A 146 10.77 -10.67 -2.13
N THR A 147 10.62 -9.47 -2.71
CA THR A 147 9.92 -9.25 -3.98
C THR A 147 10.86 -9.09 -5.17
N ASN A 148 12.16 -8.88 -4.91
CA ASN A 148 13.20 -8.70 -5.92
C ASN A 148 12.93 -7.52 -6.88
N VAL A 149 12.22 -6.50 -6.44
CA VAL A 149 12.14 -5.19 -7.06
C VAL A 149 13.08 -4.22 -6.34
N PRO A 150 13.43 -3.07 -6.91
CA PRO A 150 14.15 -2.00 -6.23
C PRO A 150 13.60 -1.74 -4.83
N ASN A 151 14.50 -1.56 -3.85
CA ASN A 151 14.12 -1.13 -2.52
C ASN A 151 13.97 0.40 -2.47
N ARG A 152 13.59 0.94 -1.31
CA ARG A 152 13.43 2.37 -1.07
C ARG A 152 14.69 3.18 -1.44
N TYR A 153 15.87 2.70 -1.09
CA TYR A 153 17.12 3.39 -1.38
C TYR A 153 17.36 3.55 -2.89
N LEU A 154 17.21 2.46 -3.66
CA LEU A 154 17.38 2.51 -5.12
C LEU A 154 16.29 3.36 -5.79
N LEU A 155 15.04 3.30 -5.29
CA LEU A 155 13.97 4.18 -5.75
C LEU A 155 14.33 5.65 -5.61
N GLU A 156 14.77 6.08 -4.42
CA GLU A 156 15.15 7.46 -4.15
C GLU A 156 16.28 7.94 -5.05
N LYS A 157 17.30 7.09 -5.28
CA LYS A 157 18.41 7.38 -6.22
C LYS A 157 17.94 7.54 -7.66
N ARG A 158 17.02 6.68 -8.11
CA ARG A 158 16.42 6.78 -9.45
C ARG A 158 15.58 8.04 -9.60
N LEU A 159 14.76 8.35 -8.59
CA LEU A 159 13.92 9.54 -8.57
C LEU A 159 14.75 10.83 -8.66
N GLU A 160 15.86 10.92 -7.91
CA GLU A 160 16.82 12.04 -8.02
C GLU A 160 17.38 12.17 -9.44
N SER A 161 17.72 11.06 -10.07
CA SER A 161 18.22 11.05 -11.45
C SER A 161 17.16 11.52 -12.45
N ILE A 162 15.93 11.01 -12.30
CA ILE A 162 14.79 11.38 -13.16
C ILE A 162 14.46 12.87 -12.99
N ILE A 163 14.43 13.41 -11.76
CA ILE A 163 14.21 14.83 -11.51
C ILE A 163 15.26 15.67 -12.24
N ARG A 164 16.56 15.32 -12.14
CA ARG A 164 17.63 16.04 -12.85
C ARG A 164 17.45 16.01 -14.37
N MET A 165 17.11 14.85 -14.93
CA MET A 165 16.87 14.70 -16.37
C MET A 165 15.63 15.46 -16.82
N SER A 166 14.54 15.35 -16.09
CA SER A 166 13.27 16.04 -16.39
C SER A 166 13.42 17.55 -16.35
N LYS A 167 14.16 18.07 -15.35
CA LYS A 167 14.51 19.50 -15.28
C LYS A 167 15.31 19.97 -16.48
N LYS A 168 16.30 19.17 -16.92
CA LYS A 168 17.16 19.50 -18.08
C LYS A 168 16.38 19.52 -19.41
N HIS A 169 15.43 18.60 -19.57
CA HIS A 169 14.68 18.42 -20.82
C HIS A 169 13.27 19.00 -20.79
N ASN A 170 12.88 19.71 -19.72
CA ASN A 170 11.54 20.24 -19.48
C ASN A 170 10.44 19.18 -19.65
N GLN A 171 10.66 18.00 -19.06
CA GLN A 171 9.77 16.84 -19.15
C GLN A 171 9.04 16.62 -17.83
N SER A 172 7.82 16.10 -17.92
CA SER A 172 7.03 15.69 -16.75
C SER A 172 7.13 14.19 -16.52
N PHE A 173 6.96 13.78 -15.27
CA PHE A 173 6.81 12.38 -14.89
C PHE A 173 5.79 12.25 -13.75
N ALA A 174 5.22 11.07 -13.54
CA ALA A 174 4.37 10.80 -12.40
C ALA A 174 5.01 9.82 -11.42
N LEU A 175 4.67 10.00 -10.15
CA LEU A 175 4.95 9.07 -9.08
C LEU A 175 3.60 8.55 -8.56
N LEU A 176 3.44 7.22 -8.57
CA LEU A 176 2.29 6.52 -8.03
C LEU A 176 2.71 5.84 -6.73
N PHE A 177 2.06 6.17 -5.62
CA PHE A 177 2.23 5.51 -4.33
C PHE A 177 1.05 4.56 -4.10
N LEU A 178 1.33 3.30 -3.89
CA LEU A 178 0.36 2.23 -3.79
C LEU A 178 0.44 1.56 -2.42
N ASP A 179 -0.72 1.19 -1.87
CA ASP A 179 -0.85 0.41 -0.64
C ASP A 179 -1.90 -0.69 -0.85
N LEU A 180 -1.62 -1.89 -0.36
CA LEU A 180 -2.54 -3.03 -0.46
C LEU A 180 -3.59 -2.95 0.65
N ASP A 181 -4.83 -2.71 0.29
CA ASP A 181 -5.92 -2.51 1.22
C ASP A 181 -6.12 -3.72 2.16
N ARG A 182 -6.09 -3.48 3.48
CA ARG A 182 -6.32 -4.51 4.51
C ARG A 182 -5.32 -5.68 4.47
N PHE A 183 -4.11 -5.48 3.96
CA PHE A 183 -3.09 -6.52 3.90
C PHE A 183 -2.77 -7.12 5.28
N LYS A 184 -2.81 -6.31 6.34
CA LYS A 184 -2.65 -6.78 7.73
C LYS A 184 -3.67 -7.87 8.08
N ASN A 185 -4.94 -7.72 7.67
CA ASN A 185 -5.98 -8.72 7.95
C ASN A 185 -5.67 -10.06 7.27
N ILE A 186 -5.05 -10.04 6.09
CA ILE A 186 -4.60 -11.27 5.41
C ILE A 186 -3.50 -11.95 6.22
N ASN A 187 -2.51 -11.18 6.71
CA ASN A 187 -1.46 -11.72 7.57
C ASN A 187 -2.03 -12.31 8.87
N ASP A 188 -2.95 -11.59 9.52
CA ASP A 188 -3.54 -12.00 10.79
C ASP A 188 -4.44 -13.25 10.63
N THR A 189 -5.08 -13.41 9.46
CA THR A 189 -6.02 -14.52 9.21
C THR A 189 -5.37 -15.74 8.56
N LEU A 190 -4.47 -15.54 7.58
CA LEU A 190 -3.88 -16.59 6.76
C LEU A 190 -2.38 -16.81 7.02
N GLY A 191 -1.79 -15.99 7.89
CA GLY A 191 -0.39 -16.04 8.29
C GLY A 191 0.57 -15.31 7.33
N HIS A 192 1.72 -14.89 7.88
CA HIS A 192 2.74 -14.12 7.15
C HIS A 192 3.27 -14.81 5.90
N ARG A 193 3.30 -16.14 5.86
CA ARG A 193 3.75 -16.89 4.67
C ARG A 193 2.85 -16.65 3.46
N VAL A 194 1.55 -16.54 3.67
CA VAL A 194 0.58 -16.22 2.60
C VAL A 194 0.72 -14.77 2.17
N GLY A 195 0.90 -13.85 3.13
CA GLY A 195 1.19 -12.44 2.85
C GLY A 195 2.47 -12.25 2.02
N ASP A 196 3.53 -12.99 2.33
CA ASP A 196 4.78 -12.96 1.56
C ASP A 196 4.59 -13.44 0.11
N MET A 197 3.81 -14.51 -0.09
CA MET A 197 3.46 -14.97 -1.45
C MET A 197 2.65 -13.92 -2.20
N LEU A 198 1.70 -13.29 -1.53
CA LEU A 198 0.88 -12.22 -2.11
C LEU A 198 1.72 -11.01 -2.52
N LEU A 199 2.67 -10.56 -1.69
CA LEU A 199 3.60 -9.48 -2.03
C LEU A 199 4.48 -9.81 -3.24
N LYS A 200 4.99 -11.05 -3.32
CA LYS A 200 5.78 -11.51 -4.48
C LYS A 200 4.97 -11.47 -5.76
N GLU A 201 3.76 -12.03 -5.76
CA GLU A 201 2.92 -12.06 -6.95
C GLU A 201 2.41 -10.66 -7.32
N THR A 202 2.12 -9.80 -6.33
CA THR A 202 1.79 -8.40 -6.56
C THR A 202 2.92 -7.68 -7.29
N ALA A 203 4.15 -7.81 -6.80
CA ALA A 203 5.32 -7.21 -7.46
C ALA A 203 5.50 -7.70 -8.91
N GLN A 204 5.29 -9.02 -9.15
CA GLN A 204 5.37 -9.59 -10.51
C GLN A 204 4.24 -9.10 -11.40
N ARG A 205 3.00 -9.05 -10.88
CA ARG A 205 1.82 -8.56 -11.61
C ARG A 205 1.97 -7.10 -12.01
N LEU A 206 2.45 -6.27 -11.08
CA LEU A 206 2.77 -4.85 -11.36
C LEU A 206 3.89 -4.73 -12.41
N LYS A 207 4.98 -5.48 -12.27
CA LYS A 207 6.12 -5.44 -13.21
C LYS A 207 5.74 -5.81 -14.63
N ARG A 208 4.82 -6.76 -14.83
CA ARG A 208 4.34 -7.17 -16.18
C ARG A 208 3.55 -6.07 -16.90
N MET A 209 2.99 -5.09 -16.16
CA MET A 209 2.22 -3.98 -16.74
C MET A 209 3.09 -2.78 -17.12
N LEU A 210 4.30 -2.70 -16.60
CA LEU A 210 5.20 -1.57 -16.73
C LEU A 210 6.12 -1.69 -17.94
N ARG A 211 6.48 -0.54 -18.53
CA ARG A 211 7.45 -0.43 -19.63
C ARG A 211 8.87 -0.58 -19.06
N LYS A 212 9.85 -0.89 -19.93
CA LYS A 212 11.28 -1.03 -19.53
C LYS A 212 11.85 0.23 -18.86
N GLN A 213 11.34 1.40 -19.20
CA GLN A 213 11.77 2.69 -18.63
C GLN A 213 11.09 3.03 -17.30
N ASP A 214 9.95 2.41 -17.00
CA ASP A 214 9.23 2.63 -15.77
C ASP A 214 9.98 1.96 -14.60
N THR A 215 9.85 2.51 -13.42
CA THR A 215 10.47 1.95 -12.22
C THR A 215 9.37 1.53 -11.25
N ILE A 216 9.45 0.31 -10.75
CA ILE A 216 8.68 -0.16 -9.59
C ILE A 216 9.64 -0.41 -8.46
N ALA A 217 9.25 -0.09 -7.23
CA ALA A 217 9.98 -0.38 -6.01
C ALA A 217 9.01 -0.77 -4.89
N ARG A 218 9.49 -1.55 -3.93
CA ARG A 218 8.79 -1.75 -2.65
C ARG A 218 9.35 -0.76 -1.65
N PHE A 219 8.45 0.09 -1.13
CA PHE A 219 8.83 1.18 -0.23
C PHE A 219 8.96 0.71 1.22
N GLY A 220 8.08 -0.21 1.64
CA GLY A 220 8.07 -0.86 2.94
C GLY A 220 6.78 -1.65 3.14
N GLY A 221 6.75 -2.65 4.00
CA GLY A 221 5.51 -3.39 4.30
C GLY A 221 4.75 -3.85 3.05
N ASP A 222 3.56 -3.33 2.86
CA ASP A 222 2.64 -3.53 1.72
C ASP A 222 2.61 -2.37 0.72
N GLU A 223 3.56 -1.42 0.86
CA GLU A 223 3.65 -0.23 0.03
C GLU A 223 4.56 -0.42 -1.18
N PHE A 224 4.07 -0.05 -2.36
CA PHE A 224 4.82 -0.01 -3.60
C PHE A 224 4.82 1.40 -4.19
N VAL A 225 5.92 1.75 -4.87
CA VAL A 225 6.03 3.03 -5.58
C VAL A 225 6.40 2.78 -7.03
N ILE A 226 5.70 3.46 -7.94
CA ILE A 226 5.96 3.39 -9.37
C ILE A 226 6.32 4.78 -9.88
N ILE A 227 7.37 4.89 -10.70
CA ILE A 227 7.73 6.11 -11.41
C ILE A 227 7.47 5.89 -12.90
N LEU A 228 6.70 6.78 -13.50
CA LEU A 228 6.38 6.81 -14.93
C LEU A 228 7.09 8.02 -15.56
N PRO A 229 8.28 7.85 -16.13
CA PRO A 229 9.03 8.96 -16.74
C PRO A 229 8.43 9.38 -18.09
N ASN A 230 8.78 10.59 -18.53
CA ASN A 230 8.45 11.12 -19.86
C ASN A 230 6.96 11.13 -20.18
N LEU A 231 6.13 11.62 -19.26
CA LEU A 231 4.70 11.77 -19.49
C LEU A 231 4.42 12.84 -20.57
N LYS A 232 3.60 12.50 -21.55
CA LYS A 232 3.05 13.45 -22.51
C LYS A 232 1.80 14.14 -21.93
N HIS A 233 0.96 13.39 -21.23
CA HIS A 233 -0.26 13.87 -20.60
C HIS A 233 -0.48 13.17 -19.26
N ILE A 234 -1.04 13.88 -18.28
CA ILE A 234 -1.39 13.34 -16.96
C ILE A 234 -2.34 12.12 -17.07
N ARG A 235 -3.14 12.06 -18.11
CA ARG A 235 -4.03 10.91 -18.40
C ARG A 235 -3.29 9.59 -18.52
N GLU A 236 -2.02 9.57 -18.91
CA GLU A 236 -1.21 8.33 -18.95
C GLU A 236 -1.00 7.76 -17.54
N ALA A 237 -0.76 8.62 -16.55
CA ALA A 237 -0.62 8.19 -15.16
C ALA A 237 -1.95 7.70 -14.59
N VAL A 238 -3.04 8.40 -14.88
CA VAL A 238 -4.41 7.99 -14.51
C VAL A 238 -4.75 6.63 -15.11
N TYR A 239 -4.57 6.46 -16.42
CA TYR A 239 -4.81 5.19 -17.11
C TYR A 239 -4.00 4.02 -16.51
N MET A 240 -2.73 4.28 -16.15
CA MET A 240 -1.91 3.26 -15.50
C MET A 240 -2.46 2.92 -14.11
N ALA A 241 -2.88 3.90 -13.32
CA ALA A 241 -3.47 3.67 -12.01
C ALA A 241 -4.78 2.87 -12.10
N GLU A 242 -5.67 3.20 -13.04
CA GLU A 242 -6.90 2.44 -13.31
C GLU A 242 -6.60 0.99 -13.68
N LYS A 243 -5.65 0.79 -14.57
CA LYS A 243 -5.20 -0.54 -15.00
C LYS A 243 -4.63 -1.36 -13.84
N ILE A 244 -3.89 -0.73 -12.93
CA ILE A 244 -3.34 -1.37 -11.74
C ILE A 244 -4.47 -1.76 -10.79
N VAL A 245 -5.39 -0.85 -10.46
CA VAL A 245 -6.55 -1.13 -9.61
C VAL A 245 -7.32 -2.31 -10.16
N GLU A 246 -7.66 -2.31 -11.45
CA GLU A 246 -8.42 -3.39 -12.08
C GLU A 246 -7.65 -4.73 -12.12
N SER A 247 -6.33 -4.68 -12.31
CA SER A 247 -5.50 -5.90 -12.30
C SER A 247 -5.42 -6.53 -10.92
N LEU A 248 -5.31 -5.73 -9.85
CA LEU A 248 -5.17 -6.23 -8.49
C LEU A 248 -6.50 -6.70 -7.88
N LYS A 249 -7.65 -6.30 -8.41
CA LYS A 249 -8.97 -6.87 -8.09
C LYS A 249 -9.09 -8.34 -8.47
N ARG A 250 -8.35 -8.80 -9.48
CA ARG A 250 -8.40 -10.21 -9.90
C ARG A 250 -7.80 -11.10 -8.80
N PRO A 251 -8.39 -12.29 -8.54
CA PRO A 251 -7.91 -13.15 -7.49
C PRO A 251 -6.44 -13.55 -7.65
N PHE A 252 -5.80 -13.75 -6.52
CA PHE A 252 -4.49 -14.37 -6.40
C PHE A 252 -4.71 -15.82 -5.99
N CYS A 253 -4.21 -16.77 -6.78
CA CYS A 253 -4.42 -18.19 -6.53
C CYS A 253 -3.19 -18.82 -5.90
N PHE A 254 -3.33 -19.30 -4.66
CA PHE A 254 -2.27 -20.03 -3.95
C PHE A 254 -2.85 -21.35 -3.43
N ASN A 255 -2.24 -22.49 -3.80
CA ASN A 255 -2.67 -23.82 -3.36
C ASN A 255 -4.18 -24.07 -3.52
N HIS A 256 -4.77 -23.71 -4.66
CA HIS A 256 -6.21 -23.80 -4.96
C HIS A 256 -7.12 -22.87 -4.13
N GLN A 257 -6.55 -21.97 -3.35
CA GLN A 257 -7.30 -20.95 -2.60
C GLN A 257 -7.18 -19.60 -3.32
N GLU A 258 -8.32 -18.98 -3.58
CA GLU A 258 -8.39 -17.64 -4.14
C GLU A 258 -8.36 -16.57 -3.03
N ILE A 259 -7.48 -15.60 -3.18
CA ILE A 259 -7.36 -14.45 -2.27
C ILE A 259 -7.67 -13.18 -3.05
N TYR A 260 -8.61 -12.41 -2.54
CA TYR A 260 -9.01 -11.12 -3.10
C TYR A 260 -8.39 -10.00 -2.27
N ILE A 261 -7.73 -9.06 -2.93
CA ILE A 261 -7.18 -7.86 -2.33
C ILE A 261 -7.33 -6.71 -3.31
N SER A 262 -7.53 -5.51 -2.77
CA SER A 262 -7.55 -4.28 -3.56
C SER A 262 -6.36 -3.40 -3.23
N THR A 263 -6.22 -2.28 -3.93
CA THR A 263 -5.17 -1.29 -3.70
C THR A 263 -5.72 0.12 -3.76
N SER A 264 -5.16 0.97 -2.90
CA SER A 264 -5.37 2.41 -2.95
C SER A 264 -4.13 3.08 -3.53
N ILE A 265 -4.29 3.97 -4.50
CA ILE A 265 -3.19 4.60 -5.25
C ILE A 265 -3.28 6.10 -5.14
N GLY A 266 -2.17 6.75 -4.77
CA GLY A 266 -2.02 8.20 -4.88
C GLY A 266 -1.05 8.59 -5.98
N ILE A 267 -1.35 9.65 -6.71
CA ILE A 267 -0.58 10.12 -7.86
C ILE A 267 -0.11 11.55 -7.60
N SER A 268 1.19 11.78 -7.73
CA SER A 268 1.79 13.12 -7.83
C SER A 268 2.53 13.28 -9.15
N VAL A 269 2.59 14.51 -9.67
CA VAL A 269 3.15 14.83 -10.99
C VAL A 269 4.22 15.91 -10.88
N TYR A 270 5.45 15.60 -11.32
CA TYR A 270 6.51 16.59 -11.46
C TYR A 270 6.31 17.42 -12.74
N PRO A 271 6.52 18.74 -12.72
CA PRO A 271 6.92 19.58 -11.57
C PRO A 271 5.75 20.16 -10.77
N TYR A 272 4.50 19.86 -11.12
CA TYR A 272 3.29 20.52 -10.60
C TYR A 272 3.08 20.31 -9.10
N ASP A 273 3.31 19.07 -8.61
CA ASP A 273 3.04 18.68 -7.23
C ASP A 273 4.30 18.69 -6.34
N GLY A 274 5.46 19.03 -6.92
CA GLY A 274 6.72 19.13 -6.18
C GLY A 274 7.94 19.18 -7.08
N ALA A 275 9.00 19.81 -6.60
CA ALA A 275 10.28 19.96 -7.31
C ALA A 275 11.39 19.03 -6.80
N ASP A 276 11.17 18.37 -5.68
CA ASP A 276 12.11 17.47 -5.00
C ASP A 276 11.47 16.12 -4.67
N LYS A 277 12.30 15.13 -4.35
CA LYS A 277 11.83 13.75 -4.14
C LYS A 277 10.95 13.60 -2.90
N GLU A 278 11.28 14.31 -1.81
CA GLU A 278 10.55 14.23 -0.55
C GLU A 278 9.15 14.81 -0.70
N THR A 279 9.04 15.92 -1.40
CA THR A 279 7.75 16.57 -1.68
C THR A 279 6.88 15.67 -2.56
N LEU A 280 7.41 15.13 -3.67
CA LEU A 280 6.64 14.27 -4.58
C LEU A 280 6.14 12.99 -3.90
N ILE A 281 7.00 12.32 -3.12
CA ILE A 281 6.60 11.12 -2.36
C ILE A 281 5.50 11.47 -1.37
N ARG A 282 5.65 12.54 -0.61
CA ARG A 282 4.66 13.00 0.37
C ARG A 282 3.32 13.38 -0.26
N MET A 283 3.33 14.00 -1.47
CA MET A 283 2.08 14.38 -2.16
C MET A 283 1.37 13.14 -2.72
N ALA A 284 2.10 12.18 -3.27
CA ALA A 284 1.53 10.90 -3.69
C ALA A 284 0.96 10.10 -2.50
N ASP A 285 1.67 10.03 -1.37
CA ASP A 285 1.18 9.38 -0.15
C ASP A 285 -0.13 10.03 0.36
N ARG A 286 -0.22 11.36 0.36
CA ARG A 286 -1.47 12.07 0.69
C ARG A 286 -2.63 11.71 -0.23
N ALA A 287 -2.36 11.67 -1.52
CA ALA A 287 -3.37 11.29 -2.50
C ALA A 287 -3.82 9.83 -2.27
N MET A 288 -2.90 8.90 -2.00
CA MET A 288 -3.21 7.51 -1.64
C MET A 288 -4.09 7.43 -0.38
N TYR A 289 -3.76 8.20 0.65
CA TYR A 289 -4.58 8.24 1.86
C TYR A 289 -5.99 8.78 1.58
N GLN A 290 -6.13 9.76 0.67
CA GLN A 290 -7.45 10.23 0.23
C GLN A 290 -8.22 9.14 -0.52
N ALA A 291 -7.54 8.34 -1.36
CA ALA A 291 -8.16 7.18 -2.01
C ALA A 291 -8.67 6.15 -0.98
N LYS A 292 -7.91 5.90 0.09
CA LYS A 292 -8.36 5.05 1.21
C LYS A 292 -9.60 5.60 1.91
N LYS A 293 -9.66 6.91 2.16
CA LYS A 293 -10.83 7.57 2.77
C LYS A 293 -12.08 7.53 1.89
N ASN A 294 -11.91 7.65 0.59
CA ASN A 294 -13.00 7.66 -0.37
C ASN A 294 -13.57 6.26 -0.67
N GLY A 295 -13.23 5.24 0.13
CA GLY A 295 -13.78 3.88 0.01
C GLY A 295 -12.77 2.83 -0.45
N ARG A 296 -11.48 3.13 -0.53
CA ARG A 296 -10.41 2.21 -0.99
C ARG A 296 -10.59 1.75 -2.46
N ASN A 297 -9.78 0.81 -2.92
CA ASN A 297 -9.91 0.18 -4.24
C ASN A 297 -10.03 1.19 -5.39
N GLN A 298 -9.26 2.26 -5.34
CA GLN A 298 -9.31 3.38 -6.28
C GLN A 298 -7.99 4.15 -6.28
N TYR A 299 -7.91 5.14 -7.15
CA TYR A 299 -6.81 6.10 -7.17
C TYR A 299 -7.29 7.52 -6.84
N ALA A 300 -6.36 8.37 -6.44
CA ALA A 300 -6.58 9.81 -6.33
C ALA A 300 -5.36 10.56 -6.90
N LEU A 301 -5.64 11.65 -7.59
CA LEU A 301 -4.64 12.63 -7.99
C LEU A 301 -4.43 13.63 -6.84
N TYR A 302 -3.18 13.99 -6.58
CA TYR A 302 -2.92 15.07 -5.63
C TYR A 302 -3.53 16.39 -6.11
N HIS A 303 -4.05 17.19 -5.19
CA HIS A 303 -4.45 18.58 -5.41
C HIS A 303 -4.30 19.38 -4.09
N ASP A 304 -4.08 20.68 -4.19
CA ASP A 304 -3.74 21.56 -3.04
C ASP A 304 -4.80 21.62 -1.93
N GLY A 305 -6.02 21.16 -2.17
CA GLY A 305 -7.09 21.07 -1.16
C GLY A 305 -7.04 19.81 -0.28
N MET A 306 -6.10 18.87 -0.51
CA MET A 306 -5.98 17.66 0.30
C MET A 306 -5.36 17.95 1.67
N GLN A 307 -6.12 17.68 2.74
CA GLN A 307 -5.71 17.97 4.12
C GLN A 307 -4.42 17.22 4.53
N HIS A 308 -3.58 17.94 5.28
CA HIS A 308 -2.39 17.38 5.92
C HIS A 308 -2.78 16.42 7.04
N HIS A 309 -2.50 15.13 6.87
CA HIS A 309 -2.51 14.20 8.00
C HIS A 309 -1.11 13.61 8.16
N ASN A 310 -0.30 14.23 9.01
CA ASN A 310 0.97 13.66 9.44
C ASN A 310 0.66 12.45 10.35
N GLY A 311 1.36 11.31 10.18
CA GLY A 311 1.24 10.16 11.08
C GLY A 311 1.39 10.54 12.57
N LYS A 312 2.17 11.58 12.87
CA LYS A 312 2.28 12.17 14.21
C LYS A 312 0.95 12.79 14.69
N GLN A 313 0.17 13.40 13.78
CA GLN A 313 -1.15 13.96 14.13
C GLN A 313 -2.19 12.86 14.33
N LEU A 314 -2.16 11.79 13.54
CA LEU A 314 -3.03 10.62 13.73
C LEU A 314 -2.73 9.93 15.06
N PHE A 315 -1.46 9.71 15.40
CA PHE A 315 -1.07 9.17 16.71
C PHE A 315 -1.50 10.07 17.88
N GLN A 316 -1.36 11.39 17.75
CA GLN A 316 -1.85 12.34 18.74
C GLN A 316 -3.38 12.31 18.84
N LEU A 317 -4.08 12.16 17.71
CA LEU A 317 -5.54 12.08 17.68
C LEU A 317 -6.03 10.77 18.31
N GLU A 318 -5.37 9.64 18.04
CA GLU A 318 -5.68 8.35 18.70
C GLU A 318 -5.47 8.43 20.22
N THR A 319 -4.36 9.04 20.64
CA THR A 319 -4.08 9.24 22.07
C THR A 319 -5.12 10.14 22.73
N ALA A 320 -5.57 11.19 22.04
CA ALA A 320 -6.65 12.06 22.52
C ALA A 320 -7.99 11.32 22.55
N LEU A 321 -8.31 10.53 21.53
CA LEU A 321 -9.53 9.76 21.41
C LEU A 321 -9.72 8.77 22.58
N ARG A 322 -8.62 8.13 23.04
CA ARG A 322 -8.64 7.25 24.22
C ARG A 322 -9.12 7.97 25.50
N LYS A 323 -8.84 9.25 25.62
CA LYS A 323 -9.20 10.07 26.78
C LYS A 323 -10.50 10.85 26.59
N ALA A 324 -10.99 10.97 25.37
CA ALA A 324 -12.16 11.78 25.04
C ALA A 324 -13.43 11.33 25.76
N LEU A 325 -13.61 10.00 25.91
CA LEU A 325 -14.75 9.41 26.61
C LEU A 325 -14.74 9.77 28.10
N GLU A 326 -13.58 9.61 28.76
CA GLU A 326 -13.41 9.90 30.17
C GLU A 326 -13.55 11.40 30.49
N ARG A 327 -13.22 12.25 29.50
CA ARG A 327 -13.24 13.71 29.66
C ARG A 327 -14.58 14.35 29.26
N GLY A 328 -15.53 13.56 28.76
CA GLY A 328 -16.82 14.08 28.32
C GLY A 328 -16.71 14.99 27.08
N GLU A 329 -15.77 14.69 26.18
CA GLU A 329 -15.55 15.51 24.97
C GLU A 329 -16.50 15.15 23.83
N PHE A 330 -17.32 14.08 23.96
CA PHE A 330 -18.33 13.69 22.99
C PHE A 330 -19.68 14.29 23.31
N GLU A 331 -20.41 14.63 22.24
CA GLU A 331 -21.77 15.15 22.29
C GLU A 331 -22.59 14.56 21.15
N LEU A 332 -23.91 14.39 21.33
CA LEU A 332 -24.82 13.98 20.27
C LEU A 332 -25.58 15.18 19.71
N TYR A 333 -25.56 15.28 18.39
CA TYR A 333 -26.41 16.17 17.61
C TYR A 333 -27.50 15.34 16.93
N TYR A 334 -28.62 15.98 16.58
CA TYR A 334 -29.79 15.31 16.07
C TYR A 334 -30.24 15.94 14.77
N GLN A 335 -30.44 15.13 13.74
CA GLN A 335 -30.95 15.61 12.46
C GLN A 335 -32.37 15.10 12.21
N PRO A 336 -33.38 16.01 12.05
CA PRO A 336 -34.77 15.62 11.84
C PRO A 336 -34.99 14.93 10.50
N GLN A 337 -35.85 13.90 10.52
CA GLN A 337 -36.40 13.20 9.36
C GLN A 337 -37.87 13.56 9.17
N LEU A 338 -38.17 14.16 7.99
CA LEU A 338 -39.48 14.65 7.62
C LEU A 338 -40.25 13.57 6.85
N ASP A 339 -41.43 13.22 7.34
CA ASP A 339 -42.41 12.42 6.60
C ASP A 339 -42.96 13.26 5.44
N VAL A 340 -42.76 12.81 4.22
CA VAL A 340 -43.10 13.56 2.99
C VAL A 340 -44.62 13.71 2.85
N LYS A 341 -45.38 12.71 3.29
CA LYS A 341 -46.83 12.68 3.17
C LYS A 341 -47.55 13.52 4.24
N THR A 342 -47.15 13.33 5.50
CA THR A 342 -47.81 14.00 6.64
C THR A 342 -47.21 15.36 6.96
N LYS A 343 -46.03 15.69 6.44
CA LYS A 343 -45.24 16.88 6.75
C LYS A 343 -44.82 16.99 8.22
N GLN A 344 -44.87 15.90 8.97
CA GLN A 344 -44.47 15.83 10.37
C GLN A 344 -43.08 15.27 10.53
N ILE A 345 -42.34 15.73 11.55
CA ILE A 345 -41.06 15.11 11.92
C ILE A 345 -41.36 13.79 12.65
N ARG A 346 -40.90 12.66 12.12
CA ARG A 346 -41.17 11.32 12.64
C ARG A 346 -40.02 10.68 13.37
N ALA A 347 -38.79 11.02 12.98
CA ALA A 347 -37.60 10.49 13.60
C ALA A 347 -36.50 11.55 13.63
N VAL A 348 -35.50 11.30 14.45
CA VAL A 348 -34.27 12.09 14.50
C VAL A 348 -33.08 11.14 14.49
N GLU A 349 -32.05 11.44 13.69
CA GLU A 349 -30.81 10.67 13.64
C GLU A 349 -29.81 11.24 14.64
N ALA A 350 -29.27 10.38 15.53
CA ALA A 350 -28.22 10.73 16.48
C ALA A 350 -26.84 10.69 15.81
N LEU A 351 -26.20 11.83 15.79
CA LEU A 351 -24.92 12.06 15.12
C LEU A 351 -23.87 12.48 16.14
N ILE A 352 -22.87 11.63 16.38
CA ILE A 352 -21.78 11.93 17.32
C ILE A 352 -20.96 13.13 16.85
N ARG A 353 -20.54 13.95 17.81
CA ARG A 353 -19.62 15.09 17.65
C ARG A 353 -18.51 14.98 18.68
N TRP A 354 -17.29 15.34 18.29
CA TRP A 354 -16.15 15.39 19.19
C TRP A 354 -15.66 16.82 19.32
N ASN A 355 -15.84 17.40 20.50
CA ASN A 355 -15.41 18.76 20.86
C ASN A 355 -14.08 18.67 21.61
N HIS A 356 -12.96 18.69 20.88
CA HIS A 356 -11.63 18.61 21.47
C HIS A 356 -11.24 19.99 22.08
N PRO A 357 -10.73 20.06 23.32
CA PRO A 357 -10.46 21.34 24.00
C PRO A 357 -9.53 22.29 23.25
N GLU A 358 -8.50 21.75 22.59
CA GLU A 358 -7.49 22.55 21.88
C GLU A 358 -7.75 22.65 20.37
N LYS A 359 -8.40 21.63 19.78
CA LYS A 359 -8.59 21.54 18.31
C LYS A 359 -9.98 21.94 17.85
N GLY A 360 -10.87 22.20 18.81
CA GLY A 360 -12.28 22.47 18.51
C GLY A 360 -13.00 21.24 17.96
N PHE A 361 -13.97 21.47 17.09
CA PHE A 361 -14.79 20.43 16.49
C PHE A 361 -13.98 19.51 15.56
N ILE A 362 -13.96 18.19 15.87
CA ILE A 362 -13.35 17.16 15.05
C ILE A 362 -14.46 16.36 14.35
N SER A 363 -14.38 16.29 12.99
CA SER A 363 -15.38 15.60 12.17
C SER A 363 -15.45 14.10 12.45
N PRO A 364 -16.65 13.47 12.51
CA PRO A 364 -16.81 12.02 12.61
C PRO A 364 -16.04 11.24 11.54
N GLY A 365 -16.02 11.74 10.30
CA GLY A 365 -15.24 11.14 9.22
C GLY A 365 -13.72 11.08 9.46
N MET A 366 -13.20 11.80 10.46
CA MET A 366 -11.79 11.73 10.86
C MET A 366 -11.54 10.74 12.00
N PHE A 367 -12.41 10.69 13.01
CA PHE A 367 -12.13 9.90 14.20
C PHE A 367 -12.83 8.53 14.23
N ILE A 368 -13.96 8.35 13.53
CA ILE A 368 -14.66 7.06 13.48
C ILE A 368 -13.77 5.96 12.87
N PRO A 369 -13.13 6.16 11.68
CA PRO A 369 -12.20 5.16 11.14
C PRO A 369 -11.05 4.84 12.10
N LEU A 370 -10.51 5.86 12.78
CA LEU A 370 -9.45 5.68 13.77
C LEU A 370 -9.93 4.90 15.01
N ALA A 371 -11.17 5.16 15.45
CA ALA A 371 -11.82 4.41 16.53
C ALA A 371 -12.02 2.94 16.15
N GLU A 372 -12.39 2.67 14.90
CA GLU A 372 -12.56 1.31 14.36
C GLU A 372 -11.22 0.56 14.31
N GLU A 373 -10.16 1.18 13.76
CA GLU A 373 -8.83 0.60 13.67
C GLU A 373 -8.19 0.32 15.04
N SER A 374 -8.44 1.20 16.02
CA SER A 374 -7.89 1.08 17.39
C SER A 374 -8.76 0.27 18.36
N GLY A 375 -9.95 -0.19 17.94
CA GLY A 375 -10.93 -0.88 18.79
C GLY A 375 -11.69 0.03 19.75
N LEU A 376 -11.45 1.35 19.73
CA LEU A 376 -12.14 2.33 20.58
C LEU A 376 -13.59 2.55 20.15
N ILE A 377 -13.98 2.10 18.96
CA ILE A 377 -15.36 2.22 18.48
C ILE A 377 -16.37 1.52 19.39
N THR A 378 -15.95 0.45 20.07
CA THR A 378 -16.83 -0.30 20.97
C THR A 378 -17.29 0.53 22.19
N PRO A 379 -16.39 1.07 23.05
CA PRO A 379 -16.83 1.90 24.17
C PRO A 379 -17.49 3.20 23.70
N ILE A 380 -17.14 3.74 22.55
CA ILE A 380 -17.81 4.90 21.96
C ILE A 380 -19.26 4.54 21.56
N SER A 381 -19.48 3.37 20.93
CA SER A 381 -20.81 2.91 20.57
C SER A 381 -21.70 2.61 21.79
N ASP A 382 -21.12 2.01 22.84
CA ASP A 382 -21.82 1.82 24.12
C ASP A 382 -22.28 3.17 24.70
N TRP A 383 -21.43 4.19 24.66
CA TRP A 383 -21.76 5.54 25.10
C TRP A 383 -22.85 6.20 24.22
N ILE A 384 -22.74 6.13 22.88
CA ILE A 384 -23.73 6.66 21.95
C ILE A 384 -25.11 6.05 22.25
N MET A 385 -25.16 4.73 22.39
CA MET A 385 -26.39 4.00 22.65
C MET A 385 -27.08 4.45 23.94
N MET A 386 -26.30 4.58 25.03
CA MET A 386 -26.80 5.04 26.32
C MET A 386 -27.37 6.47 26.21
N GLN A 387 -26.57 7.40 25.68
CA GLN A 387 -26.97 8.81 25.56
C GLN A 387 -28.16 9.00 24.63
N ALA A 388 -28.20 8.29 23.49
CA ALA A 388 -29.32 8.36 22.56
C ALA A 388 -30.63 7.84 23.19
N CYS A 389 -30.57 6.75 23.97
CA CYS A 389 -31.71 6.23 24.69
C CYS A 389 -32.21 7.19 25.78
N GLU A 390 -31.29 7.79 26.55
CA GLU A 390 -31.64 8.78 27.59
C GLU A 390 -32.33 10.02 26.99
N HIS A 391 -31.76 10.57 25.91
CA HIS A 391 -32.34 11.72 25.21
C HIS A 391 -33.65 11.35 24.54
N LEU A 392 -33.80 10.15 23.96
CA LEU A 392 -35.08 9.69 23.41
C LEU A 392 -36.17 9.64 24.48
N LYS A 393 -35.87 9.09 25.67
CA LYS A 393 -36.82 9.04 26.78
C LYS A 393 -37.28 10.45 27.19
N GLN A 394 -36.35 11.40 27.28
CA GLN A 394 -36.66 12.81 27.60
C GLN A 394 -37.50 13.46 26.51
N LEU A 395 -37.15 13.26 25.22
CA LEU A 395 -37.89 13.79 24.09
C LEU A 395 -39.33 13.27 24.06
N GLN A 396 -39.55 12.00 24.38
CA GLN A 396 -40.85 11.36 24.34
C GLN A 396 -41.81 11.85 25.44
N LEU A 397 -41.32 12.48 26.49
CA LEU A 397 -42.18 13.19 27.45
C LEU A 397 -43.01 14.32 26.81
N ARG A 398 -42.47 14.93 25.76
CA ARG A 398 -43.11 16.04 25.04
C ARG A 398 -43.57 15.67 23.63
N PHE A 399 -42.81 14.80 22.96
CA PHE A 399 -43.07 14.33 21.60
C PHE A 399 -43.13 12.78 21.55
N PRO A 400 -44.20 12.15 22.04
CA PRO A 400 -44.27 10.70 22.26
C PRO A 400 -44.16 9.86 20.98
N TYR A 401 -44.36 10.47 19.81
CA TYR A 401 -44.29 9.81 18.50
C TYR A 401 -42.88 9.79 17.87
N ILE A 402 -41.91 10.53 18.43
CA ILE A 402 -40.58 10.63 17.89
C ILE A 402 -39.80 9.32 18.06
N LYS A 403 -39.15 8.89 17.00
CA LYS A 403 -38.18 7.79 17.00
C LYS A 403 -36.74 8.32 16.97
N MET A 404 -35.79 7.49 17.42
CA MET A 404 -34.38 7.77 17.41
C MET A 404 -33.66 6.78 16.51
N SER A 405 -32.99 7.28 15.45
CA SER A 405 -32.11 6.50 14.59
C SER A 405 -30.68 6.59 15.11
N ILE A 406 -30.01 5.43 15.23
CA ILE A 406 -28.67 5.32 15.81
C ILE A 406 -27.78 4.53 14.87
N ASN A 407 -26.66 5.12 14.47
CA ASN A 407 -25.65 4.51 13.63
C ASN A 407 -24.86 3.43 14.36
N ILE A 408 -24.75 2.24 13.77
CA ILE A 408 -24.02 1.09 14.34
C ILE A 408 -22.82 0.75 13.45
N SER A 409 -21.60 0.81 14.01
CA SER A 409 -20.42 0.42 13.26
C SER A 409 -20.42 -1.08 12.95
N PRO A 410 -19.82 -1.50 11.81
CA PRO A 410 -19.69 -2.91 11.46
C PRO A 410 -18.99 -3.74 12.54
N ILE A 411 -17.96 -3.17 13.18
CA ILE A 411 -17.18 -3.84 14.24
C ILE A 411 -18.05 -4.06 15.48
N TYR A 412 -18.83 -3.07 15.88
CA TYR A 412 -19.72 -3.16 17.04
C TYR A 412 -20.85 -4.16 16.79
N PHE A 413 -21.47 -4.13 15.59
CA PHE A 413 -22.51 -5.08 15.20
C PHE A 413 -22.04 -6.54 15.23
N GLN A 414 -20.76 -6.80 14.93
CA GLN A 414 -20.17 -8.15 14.90
C GLN A 414 -19.81 -8.68 16.30
N GLN A 415 -19.89 -7.90 17.37
CA GLN A 415 -19.58 -8.35 18.73
C GLN A 415 -20.57 -9.40 19.22
N ILE A 416 -20.05 -10.38 19.98
CA ILE A 416 -20.85 -11.50 20.49
C ILE A 416 -21.90 -11.01 21.48
N ASP A 417 -21.55 -10.02 22.29
CA ASP A 417 -22.38 -9.46 23.38
C ASP A 417 -23.21 -8.23 22.95
N PHE A 418 -23.24 -7.88 21.66
CA PHE A 418 -23.94 -6.71 21.14
C PHE A 418 -25.43 -6.69 21.52
N ILE A 419 -26.15 -7.79 21.27
CA ILE A 419 -27.62 -7.88 21.56
C ILE A 419 -27.87 -7.75 23.06
N GLU A 420 -27.07 -8.42 23.89
CA GLU A 420 -27.19 -8.38 25.36
C GLU A 420 -26.95 -6.97 25.91
N LYS A 421 -25.91 -6.28 25.41
CA LYS A 421 -25.61 -4.89 25.79
C LYS A 421 -26.74 -3.94 25.42
N LEU A 422 -27.23 -4.05 24.19
CA LEU A 422 -28.34 -3.25 23.71
C LEU A 422 -29.60 -3.45 24.57
N GLN A 423 -29.94 -4.71 24.87
CA GLN A 423 -31.07 -5.03 25.70
C GLN A 423 -30.93 -4.43 27.11
N LYS A 424 -29.77 -4.59 27.75
CA LYS A 424 -29.46 -4.00 29.05
C LYS A 424 -29.61 -2.46 29.05
N THR A 425 -29.15 -1.81 28.00
CA THR A 425 -29.27 -0.36 27.86
C THR A 425 -30.75 0.07 27.77
N ILE A 426 -31.52 -0.60 26.90
CA ILE A 426 -32.95 -0.32 26.75
C ILE A 426 -33.71 -0.52 28.07
N GLU A 427 -33.44 -1.61 28.77
CA GLU A 427 -34.04 -1.92 30.07
C GLU A 427 -33.64 -0.92 31.16
N SER A 428 -32.37 -0.55 31.25
CA SER A 428 -31.86 0.39 32.25
C SER A 428 -32.44 1.79 32.11
N VAL A 429 -32.60 2.26 30.88
CA VAL A 429 -33.20 3.56 30.60
C VAL A 429 -34.72 3.47 30.61
N ASN A 430 -35.30 2.29 30.44
CA ASN A 430 -36.75 2.05 30.31
C ASN A 430 -37.38 2.84 29.13
N VAL A 431 -36.78 2.65 27.94
CA VAL A 431 -37.26 3.23 26.68
C VAL A 431 -37.99 2.17 25.86
N ASN A 432 -39.01 2.57 25.09
CA ASN A 432 -39.75 1.64 24.23
C ASN A 432 -38.87 1.19 23.04
N PRO A 433 -38.53 -0.10 22.87
CA PRO A 433 -37.73 -0.57 21.76
C PRO A 433 -38.29 -0.20 20.37
N ARG A 434 -39.58 -0.07 20.22
CA ARG A 434 -40.25 0.32 18.95
C ARG A 434 -39.94 1.75 18.52
N SER A 435 -39.41 2.55 19.43
CA SER A 435 -39.00 3.93 19.15
C SER A 435 -37.51 4.03 18.77
N ILE A 436 -36.77 2.90 18.77
CA ILE A 436 -35.37 2.82 18.37
C ILE A 436 -35.29 2.29 16.95
N GLU A 437 -34.45 2.92 16.15
CA GLU A 437 -34.08 2.50 14.81
C GLU A 437 -32.57 2.38 14.74
N LEU A 438 -32.06 1.22 14.30
CA LEU A 438 -30.64 1.00 14.13
C LEU A 438 -30.28 1.10 12.67
N GLU A 439 -29.28 1.95 12.37
CA GLU A 439 -28.77 2.17 11.03
C GLU A 439 -27.48 1.37 10.84
N LEU A 440 -27.47 0.51 9.83
CA LEU A 440 -26.37 -0.38 9.49
C LEU A 440 -25.98 -0.13 8.04
N THR A 441 -24.69 0.08 7.78
CA THR A 441 -24.23 0.19 6.39
C THR A 441 -24.38 -1.16 5.67
N GLU A 442 -24.56 -1.13 4.36
CA GLU A 442 -24.61 -2.34 3.52
C GLU A 442 -23.39 -3.25 3.80
N SER A 443 -22.20 -2.67 3.93
CA SER A 443 -20.95 -3.38 4.21
C SER A 443 -20.88 -4.04 5.60
N ALA A 444 -21.74 -3.65 6.54
CA ALA A 444 -21.81 -4.24 7.88
C ALA A 444 -22.52 -5.60 7.89
N VAL A 445 -23.51 -5.78 7.03
CA VAL A 445 -24.40 -6.96 7.05
C VAL A 445 -24.02 -8.02 6.01
N MET A 446 -23.37 -7.63 4.89
CA MET A 446 -23.08 -8.52 3.77
C MET A 446 -22.01 -9.60 4.02
N PRO A 447 -20.87 -9.35 4.71
CA PRO A 447 -19.77 -10.33 4.81
C PRO A 447 -20.15 -11.65 5.47
N HIS A 448 -21.17 -11.64 6.35
CA HIS A 448 -21.66 -12.81 7.09
C HIS A 448 -23.19 -12.87 7.05
N ALA A 449 -23.76 -12.87 5.85
CA ALA A 449 -25.18 -12.67 5.63
C ALA A 449 -26.10 -13.58 6.47
N GLU A 450 -25.77 -14.87 6.64
CA GLU A 450 -26.59 -15.79 7.44
C GLU A 450 -26.60 -15.42 8.93
N LYS A 451 -25.44 -15.13 9.52
CA LYS A 451 -25.35 -14.65 10.92
C LYS A 451 -26.00 -13.28 11.10
N SER A 452 -25.89 -12.43 10.07
CA SER A 452 -26.55 -11.12 10.08
C SER A 452 -28.07 -11.26 10.08
N VAL A 453 -28.65 -12.18 9.29
CA VAL A 453 -30.10 -12.48 9.32
C VAL A 453 -30.55 -12.90 10.73
N GLU A 454 -29.82 -13.79 11.38
CA GLU A 454 -30.16 -14.22 12.76
C GLU A 454 -30.16 -13.04 13.73
N ARG A 455 -29.12 -12.22 13.73
CA ARG A 455 -29.01 -11.03 14.60
C ARG A 455 -30.09 -10.00 14.33
N LEU A 456 -30.32 -9.69 13.05
CA LEU A 456 -31.39 -8.77 12.64
C LEU A 456 -32.75 -9.29 13.06
N THR A 457 -33.00 -10.60 12.97
CA THR A 457 -34.25 -11.22 13.45
C THR A 457 -34.40 -11.07 14.96
N MET A 458 -33.35 -11.26 15.75
CA MET A 458 -33.35 -11.02 17.19
C MET A 458 -33.73 -9.56 17.51
N LEU A 459 -33.13 -8.59 16.83
CA LEU A 459 -33.48 -7.16 17.00
C LEU A 459 -34.96 -6.88 16.67
N LYS A 460 -35.48 -7.51 15.62
CA LYS A 460 -36.88 -7.40 15.24
C LYS A 460 -37.83 -7.99 16.30
N THR A 461 -37.45 -9.12 16.93
CA THR A 461 -38.27 -9.71 18.02
C THR A 461 -38.29 -8.82 19.25
N MET A 462 -37.25 -7.99 19.48
CA MET A 462 -37.25 -6.94 20.51
C MET A 462 -38.13 -5.73 20.14
N GLY A 463 -38.59 -5.63 18.89
CA GLY A 463 -39.43 -4.53 18.38
C GLY A 463 -38.62 -3.37 17.78
N ILE A 464 -37.32 -3.50 17.63
CA ILE A 464 -36.41 -2.47 17.08
C ILE A 464 -36.61 -2.39 15.56
N SER A 465 -36.66 -1.17 15.01
CA SER A 465 -36.62 -0.92 13.56
C SER A 465 -35.19 -1.00 13.02
N ILE A 466 -35.02 -1.50 11.79
CA ILE A 466 -33.72 -1.65 11.15
C ILE A 466 -33.70 -0.87 9.85
N ALA A 467 -32.70 -0.02 9.68
CA ALA A 467 -32.41 0.73 8.46
C ALA A 467 -31.10 0.26 7.83
N ILE A 468 -31.07 0.12 6.50
CA ILE A 468 -29.84 -0.05 5.74
C ILE A 468 -29.41 1.31 5.21
N ASP A 469 -28.20 1.71 5.57
CA ASP A 469 -27.61 2.99 5.24
C ASP A 469 -26.62 2.90 4.06
N ASP A 470 -26.30 4.05 3.42
CA ASP A 470 -25.40 4.20 2.27
C ASP A 470 -25.76 3.29 1.08
N PHE A 471 -27.06 3.00 0.88
CA PHE A 471 -27.50 2.07 -0.16
C PHE A 471 -27.16 2.57 -1.57
N GLY A 472 -26.57 1.66 -2.37
CA GLY A 472 -26.17 1.91 -3.76
C GLY A 472 -24.71 2.31 -3.95
N THR A 473 -23.94 2.51 -2.88
CA THR A 473 -22.50 2.81 -2.96
C THR A 473 -21.65 1.55 -2.94
N GLY A 474 -22.23 0.37 -2.63
CA GLY A 474 -21.57 -0.93 -2.53
C GLY A 474 -22.04 -1.95 -3.60
N PHE A 475 -21.59 -3.18 -3.46
CA PHE A 475 -22.03 -4.32 -4.27
C PHE A 475 -23.36 -4.87 -3.73
N SER A 476 -24.46 -4.18 -4.01
CA SER A 476 -25.80 -4.65 -3.62
C SER A 476 -26.16 -5.92 -4.36
N SER A 477 -26.03 -7.07 -3.71
CA SER A 477 -26.71 -8.26 -4.18
C SER A 477 -28.18 -8.16 -3.80
N LEU A 478 -29.03 -7.72 -4.72
CA LEU A 478 -30.49 -7.67 -4.57
C LEU A 478 -31.10 -8.96 -3.99
N SER A 479 -30.43 -10.10 -4.20
CA SER A 479 -30.82 -11.41 -3.69
C SER A 479 -30.76 -11.51 -2.16
N TYR A 480 -29.89 -10.74 -1.49
CA TYR A 480 -29.82 -10.74 -0.03
C TYR A 480 -30.72 -9.70 0.62
N LEU A 481 -31.02 -8.58 -0.07
CA LEU A 481 -31.91 -7.56 0.46
C LEU A 481 -33.30 -8.13 0.83
N HIS A 482 -33.83 -9.04 0.00
CA HIS A 482 -35.09 -9.73 0.27
C HIS A 482 -35.06 -10.64 1.52
N ARG A 483 -33.84 -11.09 1.93
CA ARG A 483 -33.69 -12.02 3.07
C ARG A 483 -33.50 -11.30 4.41
N PHE A 484 -33.12 -10.03 4.38
CA PHE A 484 -32.92 -9.23 5.59
C PHE A 484 -34.26 -8.67 6.10
N PRO A 485 -34.59 -8.84 7.40
CA PRO A 485 -35.79 -8.29 8.01
C PRO A 485 -35.63 -6.79 8.30
N ILE A 486 -35.54 -5.97 7.25
CA ILE A 486 -35.32 -4.52 7.32
C ILE A 486 -36.63 -3.74 7.14
N ASP A 487 -36.71 -2.56 7.73
CA ASP A 487 -37.87 -1.68 7.68
C ASP A 487 -37.66 -0.47 6.78
N ILE A 488 -36.42 -0.01 6.67
CA ILE A 488 -36.07 1.26 6.02
C ILE A 488 -34.82 1.07 5.18
N LEU A 489 -34.80 1.78 4.06
CA LEU A 489 -33.66 1.89 3.17
C LEU A 489 -33.30 3.37 3.00
N LYS A 490 -32.05 3.76 3.32
CA LYS A 490 -31.57 5.13 3.20
C LYS A 490 -30.80 5.27 1.88
N ILE A 491 -31.24 6.20 1.04
CA ILE A 491 -30.56 6.52 -0.24
C ILE A 491 -29.46 7.52 0.06
N ASP A 492 -28.19 7.14 -0.26
CA ASP A 492 -27.03 7.99 -0.03
C ASP A 492 -27.13 9.34 -0.74
N ARG A 493 -26.62 10.35 -0.09
CA ARG A 493 -26.63 11.75 -0.57
C ARG A 493 -25.98 11.94 -1.94
N SER A 494 -25.07 11.05 -2.38
CA SER A 494 -24.43 11.17 -3.69
C SER A 494 -25.41 11.10 -4.84
N PHE A 495 -26.46 10.27 -4.72
CA PHE A 495 -27.56 10.18 -5.68
C PHE A 495 -28.48 11.39 -5.61
N ILE A 496 -28.73 11.92 -4.42
CA ILE A 496 -29.63 13.06 -4.20
C ILE A 496 -29.00 14.38 -4.66
N LYS A 497 -27.68 14.54 -4.48
CA LYS A 497 -26.95 15.77 -4.86
C LYS A 497 -27.10 16.11 -6.35
N GLN A 498 -27.20 15.11 -7.21
CA GLN A 498 -27.28 15.28 -8.66
C GLN A 498 -28.70 15.19 -9.21
N LEU A 499 -29.68 14.83 -8.36
CA LEU A 499 -31.08 14.59 -8.69
C LEU A 499 -31.76 15.71 -9.50
N SER A 500 -31.33 16.95 -9.33
CA SER A 500 -31.86 18.12 -10.04
C SER A 500 -31.13 18.46 -11.33
N ARG A 501 -29.99 17.81 -11.65
CA ARG A 501 -29.10 18.14 -12.77
C ARG A 501 -29.25 17.18 -13.95
N TYR A 502 -29.44 15.88 -13.70
CA TYR A 502 -29.47 14.84 -14.72
C TYR A 502 -30.74 13.98 -14.62
N ARG A 503 -31.33 13.66 -15.78
CA ARG A 503 -32.53 12.78 -15.86
C ARG A 503 -32.21 11.34 -15.46
N GLU A 504 -31.02 10.87 -15.75
CA GLU A 504 -30.57 9.50 -15.49
C GLU A 504 -30.53 9.19 -13.98
N GLU A 505 -30.07 10.12 -13.15
CA GLU A 505 -30.01 9.95 -11.70
C GLU A 505 -31.39 10.00 -11.04
N SER A 506 -32.30 10.82 -11.58
CA SER A 506 -33.71 10.78 -11.18
C SER A 506 -34.34 9.42 -11.47
N ALA A 507 -33.93 8.73 -12.54
CA ALA A 507 -34.39 7.38 -12.87
C ALA A 507 -33.85 6.33 -11.89
N ILE A 508 -32.57 6.44 -11.47
CA ILE A 508 -31.96 5.53 -10.48
C ILE A 508 -32.66 5.67 -9.13
N VAL A 509 -32.84 6.89 -8.62
CA VAL A 509 -33.53 7.14 -7.34
C VAL A 509 -34.95 6.59 -7.40
N ASN A 510 -35.67 6.84 -8.49
CA ASN A 510 -37.00 6.29 -8.68
C ASN A 510 -37.02 4.75 -8.68
N ALA A 511 -36.07 4.12 -9.35
CA ALA A 511 -35.93 2.66 -9.37
C ALA A 511 -35.66 2.09 -7.96
N ILE A 512 -34.82 2.74 -7.16
CA ILE A 512 -34.55 2.36 -5.77
C ILE A 512 -35.84 2.45 -4.92
N ILE A 513 -36.60 3.56 -5.03
CA ILE A 513 -37.84 3.75 -4.29
C ILE A 513 -38.87 2.68 -4.68
N MET A 514 -39.09 2.44 -5.98
CA MET A 514 -40.04 1.42 -6.44
C MET A 514 -39.63 0.01 -5.99
N MET A 515 -38.36 -0.32 -6.04
CA MET A 515 -37.82 -1.60 -5.56
C MET A 515 -38.07 -1.78 -4.06
N ALA A 516 -37.72 -0.78 -3.24
CA ALA A 516 -37.94 -0.82 -1.78
C ALA A 516 -39.41 -1.00 -1.44
N HIS A 517 -40.32 -0.24 -2.08
CA HIS A 517 -41.77 -0.37 -1.88
C HIS A 517 -42.30 -1.74 -2.30
N SER A 518 -41.78 -2.34 -3.38
CA SER A 518 -42.15 -3.71 -3.79
C SER A 518 -41.76 -4.76 -2.73
N LEU A 519 -40.76 -4.47 -1.88
CA LEU A 519 -40.37 -5.28 -0.75
C LEU A 519 -41.00 -4.84 0.58
N GLN A 520 -41.95 -3.90 0.55
CA GLN A 520 -42.60 -3.30 1.73
C GLN A 520 -41.60 -2.57 2.66
N ILE A 521 -40.53 -2.05 2.12
CA ILE A 521 -39.50 -1.30 2.81
C ILE A 521 -39.73 0.20 2.54
N ARG A 522 -39.72 1.02 3.59
CA ARG A 522 -39.82 2.49 3.48
C ARG A 522 -38.46 3.09 3.09
N VAL A 523 -38.49 4.27 2.50
CA VAL A 523 -37.32 4.93 1.97
C VAL A 523 -37.07 6.28 2.63
N VAL A 524 -35.83 6.52 3.06
CA VAL A 524 -35.33 7.84 3.48
C VAL A 524 -34.34 8.34 2.41
N ALA A 525 -34.58 9.54 1.88
CA ALA A 525 -33.64 10.20 0.99
C ALA A 525 -32.74 11.17 1.79
N GLU A 526 -31.42 10.93 1.75
CA GLU A 526 -30.45 11.71 2.49
C GLU A 526 -29.85 12.88 1.70
N GLY A 527 -29.38 13.90 2.44
CA GLY A 527 -28.69 15.04 1.84
C GLY A 527 -29.58 15.90 0.95
N VAL A 528 -30.87 15.99 1.26
CA VAL A 528 -31.80 16.90 0.57
C VAL A 528 -31.50 18.34 1.00
N GLU A 529 -31.00 19.16 0.07
CA GLU A 529 -30.54 20.53 0.34
C GLU A 529 -31.47 21.60 -0.25
N THR A 530 -32.25 21.24 -1.29
CA THR A 530 -33.05 22.21 -2.05
C THR A 530 -34.52 21.82 -2.16
N LYS A 531 -35.38 22.84 -2.26
CA LYS A 531 -36.82 22.65 -2.54
C LYS A 531 -37.09 21.84 -3.82
N LYS A 532 -36.22 21.99 -4.84
CA LYS A 532 -36.36 21.26 -6.10
C LYS A 532 -36.12 19.76 -5.92
N GLN A 533 -35.11 19.36 -5.15
CA GLN A 533 -34.86 17.96 -4.79
C GLN A 533 -36.04 17.38 -4.01
N TYR A 534 -36.52 18.11 -3.00
CA TYR A 534 -37.71 17.73 -2.23
C TYR A 534 -38.91 17.47 -3.12
N GLN A 535 -39.27 18.39 -4.03
CA GLN A 535 -40.41 18.24 -4.95
C GLN A 535 -40.27 17.04 -5.91
N ILE A 536 -39.07 16.67 -6.32
CA ILE A 536 -38.81 15.49 -7.16
C ILE A 536 -39.09 14.23 -6.33
N LEU A 537 -38.57 14.14 -5.11
CA LEU A 537 -38.74 13.02 -4.19
C LEU A 537 -40.19 12.84 -3.80
N GLU A 538 -40.92 13.94 -3.53
CA GLU A 538 -42.37 13.92 -3.26
C GLU A 538 -43.16 13.34 -4.43
N LYS A 539 -42.84 13.72 -5.68
CA LYS A 539 -43.46 13.15 -6.88
C LYS A 539 -43.16 11.66 -7.09
N GLN A 540 -41.98 11.23 -6.62
CA GLN A 540 -41.57 9.83 -6.68
C GLN A 540 -42.11 9.00 -5.49
N SER A 541 -42.92 9.61 -4.63
CA SER A 541 -43.51 8.97 -3.46
C SER A 541 -42.47 8.45 -2.45
N CYS A 542 -41.35 9.16 -2.29
CA CYS A 542 -40.40 8.88 -1.23
C CYS A 542 -41.08 9.07 0.14
N ASP A 543 -40.81 8.18 1.11
CA ASP A 543 -41.52 8.21 2.40
C ASP A 543 -40.96 9.31 3.30
N PHE A 544 -39.64 9.41 3.42
CA PHE A 544 -38.97 10.37 4.30
C PHE A 544 -37.86 11.10 3.59
N VAL A 545 -37.58 12.31 4.05
CA VAL A 545 -36.43 13.10 3.59
C VAL A 545 -35.64 13.64 4.78
N GLN A 546 -34.32 13.67 4.62
CA GLN A 546 -33.37 14.20 5.59
C GLN A 546 -32.34 15.06 4.90
N GLY A 547 -31.98 16.19 5.49
CA GLY A 547 -30.95 17.08 4.94
C GLY A 547 -31.16 18.54 5.32
N TYR A 548 -30.30 19.40 4.80
CA TYR A 548 -30.27 20.83 5.15
C TYR A 548 -31.51 21.60 4.67
N TYR A 549 -32.30 21.00 3.78
CA TYR A 549 -33.60 21.55 3.41
C TYR A 549 -34.60 21.52 4.60
N VAL A 550 -34.54 20.48 5.44
CA VAL A 550 -35.35 20.36 6.65
C VAL A 550 -34.65 21.08 7.80
N SER A 551 -33.46 20.61 8.20
CA SER A 551 -32.60 21.22 9.21
C SER A 551 -31.17 20.69 9.12
N LYS A 552 -30.22 21.49 9.59
CA LYS A 552 -28.88 21.00 9.94
C LYS A 552 -28.99 20.15 11.20
N PRO A 553 -27.97 19.29 11.51
CA PRO A 553 -27.89 18.66 12.82
C PRO A 553 -27.93 19.69 13.95
N LEU A 554 -28.77 19.46 14.94
CA LEU A 554 -29.09 20.35 16.07
C LEU A 554 -28.59 19.72 17.38
N SER A 555 -28.17 20.55 18.33
CA SER A 555 -28.00 20.12 19.71
C SER A 555 -29.35 19.69 20.32
N ILE A 556 -29.35 19.00 21.46
CA ILE A 556 -30.61 18.54 22.08
C ILE A 556 -31.52 19.71 22.44
N SER A 557 -30.98 20.85 22.90
CA SER A 557 -31.77 22.05 23.23
C SER A 557 -32.38 22.70 21.97
N GLU A 558 -31.61 22.84 20.91
CA GLU A 558 -32.09 23.37 19.63
C GLU A 558 -33.14 22.45 19.00
N LEU A 559 -33.02 21.12 19.20
CA LEU A 559 -33.98 20.17 18.70
C LEU A 559 -35.36 20.36 19.35
N TYR A 560 -35.42 20.60 20.66
CA TYR A 560 -36.71 20.92 21.34
C TYR A 560 -37.37 22.14 20.74
N GLU A 561 -36.62 23.24 20.58
CA GLU A 561 -37.14 24.47 19.99
C GLU A 561 -37.61 24.26 18.55
N PHE A 562 -36.85 23.51 17.77
CA PHE A 562 -37.20 23.19 16.40
C PHE A 562 -38.51 22.36 16.30
N LEU A 563 -38.65 21.31 17.11
CA LEU A 563 -39.83 20.46 17.10
C LEU A 563 -41.11 21.22 17.55
N ASP A 564 -41.01 22.10 18.54
CA ASP A 564 -42.09 22.96 18.93
C ASP A 564 -42.55 23.89 17.81
N MET A 565 -41.59 24.62 17.22
CA MET A 565 -41.85 25.51 16.10
C MET A 565 -42.46 24.75 14.91
N TRP A 566 -41.96 23.55 14.59
CA TRP A 566 -42.42 22.76 13.47
C TRP A 566 -43.88 22.27 13.67
N ASN A 567 -44.20 21.78 14.86
CA ASN A 567 -45.57 21.35 15.18
C ASN A 567 -46.55 22.50 15.07
N HIS A 568 -46.20 23.72 15.57
CA HIS A 568 -47.06 24.89 15.42
C HIS A 568 -47.28 25.37 13.98
N LEU A 569 -46.43 24.96 13.03
CA LEU A 569 -46.58 25.32 11.62
C LEU A 569 -47.49 24.35 10.85
N TYR A 570 -47.70 23.15 11.36
CA TYR A 570 -48.42 22.08 10.65
C TYR A 570 -49.60 21.46 11.45
N ASP A 571 -49.87 21.95 12.69
CA ASP A 571 -51.14 21.80 13.40
C ASP A 571 -52.13 22.88 12.90
#